data_6e62226baf311298d801b9dcee6bbddf
#
_entry.id   6e62226baf311298d801b9dcee6bbddf
#
_cell.length_a   1.000
_cell.length_b   1.000
_cell.length_c   1.000
_cell.angle_alpha   90.00
_cell.angle_beta   90.00
_cell.angle_gamma   90.00
#
_symmetry.space_group_name_H-M   'P 1'
#
loop_
_entity.id
_entity.type
_entity.pdbx_description
1 polymer ?
#
loop_
_entity_poly.entity_id
_entity_poly.type
_entity_poly.pdbx_seq_one_letter_code
_entity_poly.pdbx_strand_id
1 'polypeptide(L)'
;MKKKIVTFFILLVSSLPIAAQNFRVGVTAGTNVHSSTNIDARMGFSIGAKSEYGFNSLDEGWYADASLLLESHAWKVDFGDLGLHLYKSSRQYTTLWYLNLPIHVGYRFPVSQDVKMLVNAGPFVGLGLFGTSKYEIVFMDGNTEKGTIYDNIFTAKDALGRKIQNRFSWGAGLRFGIEVKDKYQFMLGYDRGFNKFSSLFGNSRMNLFSASVAYMF
;
A
#
# COMPACT_ATOMS: atom_id res chain seq x y z
N MET A 1 21.65 16.03 -20.89
CA MET A 1 20.94 15.62 -19.65
C MET A 1 21.10 14.14 -19.34
N LYS A 2 20.88 13.20 -20.27
CA LYS A 2 20.97 11.74 -20.02
C LYS A 2 22.34 11.28 -19.45
N LYS A 3 23.46 11.80 -19.94
CA LYS A 3 24.80 11.45 -19.43
C LYS A 3 25.02 11.85 -17.96
N LYS A 4 24.52 13.02 -17.53
CA LYS A 4 24.65 13.49 -16.13
C LYS A 4 23.85 12.63 -15.15
N ILE A 5 22.68 12.10 -15.57
CA ILE A 5 21.86 11.19 -14.77
C ILE A 5 22.56 9.84 -14.59
N VAL A 6 23.16 9.31 -15.66
CA VAL A 6 23.94 8.05 -15.61
C VAL A 6 25.16 8.20 -14.71
N THR A 7 25.90 9.31 -14.83
CA THR A 7 27.06 9.59 -13.96
C THR A 7 26.66 9.73 -12.50
N PHE A 8 25.54 10.38 -12.20
CA PHE A 8 25.01 10.48 -10.84
C PHE A 8 24.62 9.11 -10.27
N PHE A 9 23.99 8.25 -11.09
CA PHE A 9 23.65 6.88 -10.70
C PHE A 9 24.90 6.01 -10.45
N ILE A 10 25.93 6.14 -11.27
CA ILE A 10 27.21 5.41 -11.11
C ILE A 10 27.93 5.89 -9.83
N LEU A 11 27.95 7.20 -9.55
CA LEU A 11 28.53 7.75 -8.31
C LEU A 11 27.73 7.30 -7.08
N LEU A 12 26.42 7.20 -7.16
CA LEU A 12 25.57 6.69 -6.09
C LEU A 12 25.85 5.21 -5.79
N VAL A 13 26.04 4.40 -6.84
CA VAL A 13 26.35 2.96 -6.72
C VAL A 13 27.79 2.74 -6.23
N SER A 14 28.73 3.61 -6.57
CA SER A 14 30.14 3.47 -6.14
C SER A 14 30.38 3.91 -4.67
N SER A 15 29.46 4.65 -4.05
CA SER A 15 29.52 5.02 -2.62
C SER A 15 28.95 3.93 -1.68
N LEU A 16 28.35 2.85 -2.21
CA LEU A 16 27.75 1.77 -1.42
C LEU A 16 28.74 0.86 -0.63
N PRO A 17 30.03 0.67 -1.01
CA PRO A 17 30.89 -0.29 -0.30
C PRO A 17 31.20 0.08 1.16
N ILE A 18 31.12 1.35 1.55
CA ILE A 18 31.44 1.77 2.93
C ILE A 18 30.23 1.58 3.86
N ALA A 19 29.02 1.57 3.32
CA ALA A 19 27.78 1.33 4.07
C ALA A 19 27.36 -0.15 4.10
N ALA A 20 28.07 -1.04 3.40
CA ALA A 20 27.67 -2.42 3.16
C ALA A 20 27.57 -3.28 4.44
N GLN A 21 28.28 -2.92 5.51
CA GLN A 21 28.24 -3.68 6.76
C GLN A 21 26.92 -3.50 7.53
N ASN A 22 26.24 -2.36 7.34
CA ASN A 22 25.02 -2.01 8.04
C ASN A 22 23.80 -1.91 7.11
N PHE A 23 23.95 -2.31 5.84
CA PHE A 23 22.90 -2.23 4.84
C PHE A 23 22.53 -3.63 4.33
N ARG A 24 21.26 -3.90 4.23
CA ARG A 24 20.72 -5.13 3.63
C ARG A 24 19.51 -4.84 2.77
N VAL A 25 19.27 -5.71 1.82
CA VAL A 25 18.12 -5.67 0.92
C VAL A 25 17.31 -6.95 1.06
N GLY A 26 16.08 -6.91 0.62
CA GLY A 26 15.19 -8.07 0.66
C GLY A 26 14.01 -7.90 -0.26
N VAL A 27 13.18 -8.91 -0.27
CA VAL A 27 11.89 -8.93 -0.95
C VAL A 27 10.78 -9.03 0.09
N THR A 28 9.65 -8.42 -0.18
CA THR A 28 8.50 -8.45 0.72
C THR A 28 7.21 -8.73 -0.05
N ALA A 29 6.32 -9.47 0.57
CA ALA A 29 4.96 -9.69 0.09
C ALA A 29 3.99 -9.64 1.25
N GLY A 30 2.75 -9.24 0.99
CA GLY A 30 1.76 -9.11 2.04
C GLY A 30 0.34 -8.97 1.54
N THR A 31 -0.55 -8.85 2.50
CA THR A 31 -1.96 -8.53 2.29
C THR A 31 -2.30 -7.24 3.01
N ASN A 32 -3.31 -6.55 2.50
CA ASN A 32 -3.81 -5.35 3.13
C ASN A 32 -5.35 -5.29 3.08
N VAL A 33 -5.91 -4.52 3.98
CA VAL A 33 -7.35 -4.26 4.05
C VAL A 33 -7.53 -2.76 4.19
N HIS A 34 -8.20 -2.17 3.20
CA HIS A 34 -8.55 -0.76 3.21
C HIS A 34 -9.85 -0.55 3.98
N SER A 35 -9.81 0.26 5.03
CA SER A 35 -10.98 0.62 5.83
C SER A 35 -11.30 2.11 5.64
N SER A 36 -12.55 2.41 5.33
CA SER A 36 -13.08 3.78 5.24
C SER A 36 -14.57 3.78 5.51
N THR A 37 -15.14 4.94 5.78
CA THR A 37 -16.57 5.08 6.01
C THR A 37 -17.37 4.76 4.73
N ASN A 38 -18.46 4.00 4.86
CA ASN A 38 -19.39 3.65 3.78
C ASN A 38 -18.80 2.76 2.66
N ILE A 39 -17.75 2.00 2.94
CA ILE A 39 -17.23 0.99 2.03
C ILE A 39 -17.02 -0.33 2.77
N ASP A 40 -17.32 -1.43 2.10
CA ASP A 40 -16.97 -2.77 2.58
C ASP A 40 -15.53 -3.07 2.17
N ALA A 41 -14.69 -3.29 3.16
CA ALA A 41 -13.30 -3.61 2.95
C ALA A 41 -13.13 -4.94 2.21
N ARG A 42 -12.21 -4.99 1.26
CA ARG A 42 -11.77 -6.21 0.59
C ARG A 42 -10.27 -6.35 0.72
N MET A 43 -9.83 -7.60 0.72
CA MET A 43 -8.41 -7.91 0.77
C MET A 43 -7.71 -7.44 -0.50
N GLY A 44 -6.62 -6.69 -0.32
CA GLY A 44 -5.63 -6.34 -1.32
C GLY A 44 -4.32 -7.06 -1.06
N PHE A 45 -3.37 -6.90 -1.97
CA PHE A 45 -2.06 -7.55 -1.92
C PHE A 45 -0.96 -6.52 -2.14
N SER A 46 0.22 -6.81 -1.60
CA SER A 46 1.44 -6.04 -1.83
C SER A 46 2.61 -6.96 -2.14
N ILE A 47 3.50 -6.51 -3.02
CA ILE A 47 4.76 -7.16 -3.31
C ILE A 47 5.80 -6.09 -3.65
N GLY A 48 7.05 -6.30 -3.26
CA GLY A 48 8.11 -5.35 -3.59
C GLY A 48 9.47 -5.66 -3.03
N ALA A 49 10.36 -4.69 -3.16
CA ALA A 49 11.70 -4.70 -2.60
C ALA A 49 11.73 -3.89 -1.31
N LYS A 50 12.56 -4.33 -0.37
CA LYS A 50 12.81 -3.66 0.90
C LYS A 50 14.31 -3.46 1.08
N SER A 51 14.70 -2.34 1.68
CA SER A 51 16.05 -2.07 2.12
C SER A 51 16.05 -1.60 3.56
N GLU A 52 17.09 -1.95 4.29
CA GLU A 52 17.30 -1.53 5.68
C GLU A 52 18.74 -1.05 5.89
N TYR A 53 18.86 -0.05 6.74
CA TYR A 53 20.14 0.48 7.20
C TYR A 53 20.13 0.58 8.71
N GLY A 54 21.00 -0.19 9.37
CA GLY A 54 21.26 -0.09 10.81
C GLY A 54 22.20 1.06 11.11
N PHE A 55 21.86 1.97 12.01
CA PHE A 55 22.72 3.11 12.32
C PHE A 55 24.01 2.69 13.03
N ASN A 56 23.94 1.66 13.89
CA ASN A 56 25.10 1.10 14.58
C ASN A 56 25.37 -0.34 14.17
N SER A 57 24.30 -1.15 14.06
CA SER A 57 24.35 -2.57 13.75
C SER A 57 23.07 -2.99 13.05
N LEU A 58 23.10 -4.10 12.33
CA LEU A 58 21.90 -4.79 11.83
C LEU A 58 21.26 -5.71 12.90
N ASP A 59 21.95 -5.95 14.01
CA ASP A 59 21.48 -6.89 15.03
C ASP A 59 20.54 -6.26 16.04
N GLU A 60 20.84 -5.04 16.45
CA GLU A 60 20.06 -4.31 17.45
C GLU A 60 20.16 -2.79 17.28
N GLY A 61 19.23 -2.07 17.87
CA GLY A 61 19.23 -0.62 17.92
C GLY A 61 18.42 0.03 16.81
N TRP A 62 18.71 1.28 16.57
CA TRP A 62 18.00 2.10 15.58
C TRP A 62 18.32 1.69 14.15
N TYR A 63 17.29 1.64 13.31
CA TYR A 63 17.45 1.40 11.88
C TYR A 63 16.49 2.28 11.08
N ALA A 64 16.81 2.49 9.83
CA ALA A 64 15.92 3.04 8.83
C ALA A 64 15.54 1.95 7.83
N ASP A 65 14.29 1.93 7.36
CA ASP A 65 13.88 1.09 6.24
C ASP A 65 13.18 1.90 5.15
N ALA A 66 13.29 1.42 3.93
CA ALA A 66 12.54 1.91 2.80
C ALA A 66 12.11 0.72 1.93
N SER A 67 10.88 0.78 1.44
CA SER A 67 10.35 -0.26 0.54
C SER A 67 9.77 0.36 -0.71
N LEU A 68 9.87 -0.34 -1.83
CA LEU A 68 9.17 0.00 -3.06
C LEU A 68 8.15 -1.10 -3.32
N LEU A 69 6.87 -0.79 -3.15
CA LEU A 69 5.78 -1.75 -3.14
C LEU A 69 4.81 -1.49 -4.30
N LEU A 70 4.46 -2.54 -5.01
CA LEU A 70 3.26 -2.56 -5.84
C LEU A 70 2.11 -3.08 -4.98
N GLU A 71 1.12 -2.24 -4.73
CA GLU A 71 0.01 -2.55 -3.81
C GLU A 71 -1.34 -2.44 -4.51
N SER A 72 -2.22 -3.41 -4.24
CA SER A 72 -3.62 -3.31 -4.62
C SER A 72 -4.48 -2.93 -3.42
N HIS A 73 -5.35 -1.93 -3.60
CA HIS A 73 -6.36 -1.54 -2.63
C HIS A 73 -7.74 -1.88 -3.20
N ALA A 74 -8.50 -2.70 -2.51
CA ALA A 74 -9.78 -3.17 -3.00
C ALA A 74 -10.91 -2.89 -2.00
N TRP A 75 -12.09 -2.55 -2.51
CA TRP A 75 -13.31 -2.39 -1.72
C TRP A 75 -14.56 -2.66 -2.54
N LYS A 76 -15.67 -2.79 -1.84
CA LYS A 76 -17.00 -2.94 -2.40
C LYS A 76 -17.90 -1.86 -1.81
N VAL A 77 -18.79 -1.33 -2.61
CA VAL A 77 -19.92 -0.50 -2.18
C VAL A 77 -21.21 -1.24 -2.54
N ASP A 78 -22.07 -1.42 -1.57
CA ASP A 78 -23.41 -1.99 -1.77
C ASP A 78 -24.42 -0.85 -1.72
N PHE A 79 -25.13 -0.63 -2.83
CA PHE A 79 -26.13 0.43 -2.92
C PHE A 79 -27.52 -0.05 -2.46
N GLY A 80 -27.66 -1.35 -2.12
CA GLY A 80 -28.93 -1.93 -1.71
C GLY A 80 -30.03 -1.84 -2.79
N ASP A 81 -31.27 -1.88 -2.33
CA ASP A 81 -32.43 -1.51 -3.13
C ASP A 81 -32.55 0.02 -3.13
N LEU A 82 -32.33 0.64 -4.30
CA LEU A 82 -32.45 2.11 -4.47
C LEU A 82 -33.90 2.61 -4.37
N GLY A 83 -34.80 1.82 -3.77
CA GLY A 83 -36.21 2.17 -3.57
C GLY A 83 -37.08 2.07 -4.83
N LEU A 84 -36.53 1.62 -5.95
CA LEU A 84 -37.22 1.48 -7.21
C LEU A 84 -37.84 0.08 -7.39
N HIS A 85 -37.62 -0.85 -6.43
CA HIS A 85 -38.10 -2.26 -6.48
C HIS A 85 -37.76 -2.99 -7.80
N LEU A 86 -36.81 -2.50 -8.57
CA LEU A 86 -36.40 -3.08 -9.87
C LEU A 86 -35.23 -4.07 -9.71
N TYR A 87 -34.41 -3.87 -8.67
CA TYR A 87 -33.23 -4.73 -8.44
C TYR A 87 -33.26 -5.30 -7.02
N LYS A 88 -32.74 -6.52 -6.89
CA LYS A 88 -32.50 -7.18 -5.62
C LYS A 88 -31.24 -6.67 -4.93
N SER A 89 -30.20 -6.35 -5.69
CA SER A 89 -28.96 -5.74 -5.20
C SER A 89 -28.18 -5.05 -6.31
N SER A 90 -27.50 -3.94 -5.96
CA SER A 90 -26.57 -3.26 -6.84
C SER A 90 -25.24 -3.07 -6.10
N ARG A 91 -24.17 -3.61 -6.67
CA ARG A 91 -22.85 -3.63 -6.06
C ARG A 91 -21.80 -3.04 -6.99
N GLN A 92 -20.90 -2.27 -6.44
CA GLN A 92 -19.73 -1.74 -7.15
C GLN A 92 -18.47 -2.29 -6.51
N TYR A 93 -17.59 -2.84 -7.34
CA TYR A 93 -16.29 -3.38 -6.95
C TYR A 93 -15.20 -2.48 -7.53
N THR A 94 -14.34 -1.96 -6.68
CA THR A 94 -13.22 -1.13 -7.12
C THR A 94 -11.92 -1.75 -6.65
N THR A 95 -10.93 -1.79 -7.56
CA THR A 95 -9.56 -2.22 -7.26
C THR A 95 -8.60 -1.20 -7.86
N LEU A 96 -7.72 -0.66 -7.02
CA LEU A 96 -6.69 0.32 -7.39
C LEU A 96 -5.31 -0.28 -7.18
N TRP A 97 -4.38 0.09 -8.06
CA TRP A 97 -2.98 -0.29 -7.95
C TRP A 97 -2.12 0.95 -7.75
N TYR A 98 -1.28 0.90 -6.72
CA TYR A 98 -0.36 1.96 -6.32
C TYR A 98 1.08 1.46 -6.35
N LEU A 99 1.98 2.33 -6.77
CA LEU A 99 3.39 2.23 -6.44
C LEU A 99 3.59 3.02 -5.13
N ASN A 100 3.92 2.32 -4.05
CA ASN A 100 4.03 2.91 -2.72
C ASN A 100 5.48 2.86 -2.22
N LEU A 101 5.92 3.96 -1.61
CA LEU A 101 7.26 4.14 -1.03
C LEU A 101 7.12 4.55 0.43
N PRO A 102 6.98 3.60 1.36
CA PRO A 102 7.14 3.87 2.79
C PRO A 102 8.63 4.03 3.13
N ILE A 103 8.92 4.99 4.02
CA ILE A 103 10.24 5.25 4.58
C ILE A 103 10.06 5.39 6.10
N HIS A 104 10.62 4.47 6.86
CA HIS A 104 10.43 4.43 8.30
C HIS A 104 11.75 4.48 9.05
N VAL A 105 11.67 4.92 10.29
CA VAL A 105 12.72 4.77 11.28
C VAL A 105 12.17 3.88 12.39
N GLY A 106 12.96 2.95 12.85
CA GLY A 106 12.54 1.98 13.83
C GLY A 106 13.62 1.58 14.80
N TYR A 107 13.21 0.74 15.72
CA TYR A 107 14.12 0.15 16.71
C TYR A 107 13.96 -1.37 16.71
N ARG A 108 15.08 -2.06 16.78
CA ARG A 108 15.20 -3.53 16.81
C ARG A 108 15.63 -3.96 18.20
N PHE A 109 14.77 -4.76 18.84
CA PHE A 109 14.97 -5.31 20.18
C PHE A 109 15.36 -6.78 20.08
N PRO A 110 16.55 -7.20 20.48
CA PRO A 110 16.88 -8.63 20.57
C PRO A 110 16.06 -9.27 21.69
N VAL A 111 15.36 -10.35 21.36
CA VAL A 111 14.57 -11.15 22.31
C VAL A 111 15.31 -12.44 22.65
N SER A 112 15.93 -13.05 21.63
CA SER A 112 16.80 -14.21 21.75
C SER A 112 17.88 -14.16 20.69
N GLN A 113 18.75 -15.17 20.62
CA GLN A 113 19.79 -15.24 19.59
C GLN A 113 19.22 -15.21 18.16
N ASP A 114 18.06 -15.85 17.95
CA ASP A 114 17.45 -15.98 16.64
C ASP A 114 16.22 -15.08 16.42
N VAL A 115 15.74 -14.37 17.44
CA VAL A 115 14.47 -13.63 17.37
C VAL A 115 14.66 -12.19 17.84
N LYS A 116 14.24 -11.25 17.02
CA LYS A 116 14.23 -9.82 17.29
C LYS A 116 12.82 -9.26 17.13
N MET A 117 12.41 -8.34 17.97
CA MET A 117 11.21 -7.54 17.79
C MET A 117 11.54 -6.27 17.02
N LEU A 118 10.65 -5.88 16.11
CA LEU A 118 10.77 -4.71 15.26
C LEU A 118 9.60 -3.76 15.51
N VAL A 119 9.90 -2.50 15.72
CA VAL A 119 8.90 -1.42 15.73
C VAL A 119 9.44 -0.30 14.86
N ASN A 120 8.65 0.15 13.89
CA ASN A 120 9.04 1.30 13.09
C ASN A 120 7.83 2.17 12.73
N ALA A 121 8.11 3.43 12.43
CA ALA A 121 7.13 4.41 12.00
C ALA A 121 7.76 5.41 11.04
N GLY A 122 6.95 5.97 10.17
CA GLY A 122 7.41 7.01 9.24
C GLY A 122 6.41 7.35 8.16
N PRO A 123 6.77 8.27 7.29
CA PRO A 123 5.93 8.67 6.17
C PRO A 123 5.89 7.62 5.07
N PHE A 124 4.86 7.73 4.25
CA PHE A 124 4.79 7.06 2.95
C PHE A 124 4.29 8.02 1.87
N VAL A 125 4.66 7.74 0.64
CA VAL A 125 4.10 8.36 -0.56
C VAL A 125 3.69 7.28 -1.55
N GLY A 126 2.55 7.47 -2.20
CA GLY A 126 2.00 6.51 -3.14
C GLY A 126 1.55 7.19 -4.44
N LEU A 127 1.77 6.52 -5.56
CA LEU A 127 1.33 6.95 -6.88
C LEU A 127 0.39 5.91 -7.47
N GLY A 128 -0.88 6.29 -7.70
CA GLY A 128 -1.87 5.47 -8.38
C GLY A 128 -1.50 5.24 -9.84
N LEU A 129 -1.32 4.00 -10.23
CA LEU A 129 -0.93 3.58 -11.57
C LEU A 129 -2.16 3.39 -12.45
N PHE A 130 -3.00 2.47 -12.06
CA PHE A 130 -4.24 2.11 -12.73
C PHE A 130 -5.25 1.57 -11.72
N GLY A 131 -6.52 1.52 -12.10
CA GLY A 131 -7.57 0.98 -11.25
C GLY A 131 -8.87 0.86 -11.98
N THR A 132 -9.59 -0.22 -11.74
CA THR A 132 -10.86 -0.54 -12.39
C THR A 132 -12.00 -0.46 -11.40
N SER A 133 -13.17 -0.04 -11.91
CA SER A 133 -14.42 -0.10 -11.17
C SER A 133 -15.45 -0.85 -12.00
N LYS A 134 -16.03 -1.89 -11.41
CA LYS A 134 -17.01 -2.78 -12.03
C LYS A 134 -18.31 -2.76 -11.25
N TYR A 135 -19.44 -2.98 -11.93
CA TYR A 135 -20.74 -3.12 -11.29
C TYR A 135 -21.29 -4.52 -11.48
N GLU A 136 -22.15 -4.90 -10.57
CA GLU A 136 -22.97 -6.11 -10.60
C GLU A 136 -24.38 -5.74 -10.10
N ILE A 137 -25.37 -5.89 -10.97
CA ILE A 137 -26.78 -5.64 -10.67
C ILE A 137 -27.52 -6.96 -10.76
N VAL A 138 -28.21 -7.32 -9.69
CA VAL A 138 -29.09 -8.50 -9.64
C VAL A 138 -30.52 -8.00 -9.67
N PHE A 139 -31.24 -8.32 -10.72
CA PHE A 139 -32.65 -7.97 -10.90
C PHE A 139 -33.61 -8.88 -10.09
N MET A 140 -34.83 -8.44 -9.93
CA MET A 140 -35.86 -9.21 -9.19
C MET A 140 -36.21 -10.54 -9.87
N ASP A 141 -36.12 -10.62 -11.19
CA ASP A 141 -36.32 -11.81 -12.00
C ASP A 141 -35.17 -12.84 -11.90
N GLY A 142 -34.11 -12.52 -11.13
CA GLY A 142 -32.91 -13.35 -10.96
C GLY A 142 -31.86 -13.16 -12.02
N ASN A 143 -32.07 -12.33 -13.03
CA ASN A 143 -31.05 -11.96 -14.02
C ASN A 143 -29.97 -11.16 -13.38
N THR A 144 -28.72 -11.32 -13.85
CA THR A 144 -27.55 -10.59 -13.34
C THR A 144 -26.86 -9.88 -14.50
N GLU A 145 -26.70 -8.58 -14.36
CA GLU A 145 -25.92 -7.76 -15.28
C GLU A 145 -24.59 -7.35 -14.62
N LYS A 146 -23.50 -7.48 -15.37
CA LYS A 146 -22.15 -7.09 -14.93
C LYS A 146 -21.48 -6.25 -16.01
N GLY A 147 -20.75 -5.21 -15.58
CA GLY A 147 -20.03 -4.38 -16.53
C GLY A 147 -18.92 -3.58 -15.86
N THR A 148 -18.19 -2.83 -16.66
CA THR A 148 -17.15 -1.92 -16.21
C THR A 148 -17.69 -0.50 -16.23
N ILE A 149 -17.59 0.19 -15.09
CA ILE A 149 -17.94 1.62 -14.98
C ILE A 149 -16.75 2.45 -15.45
N TYR A 150 -15.54 2.11 -15.00
CA TYR A 150 -14.31 2.80 -15.34
C TYR A 150 -13.19 1.80 -15.60
N ASP A 151 -12.59 1.86 -16.80
CA ASP A 151 -11.40 1.08 -17.14
C ASP A 151 -10.16 1.61 -16.40
N ASN A 152 -10.10 2.93 -16.18
CA ASN A 152 -9.11 3.56 -15.32
C ASN A 152 -9.72 4.72 -14.54
N ILE A 153 -10.05 4.47 -13.28
CA ILE A 153 -10.71 5.43 -12.38
C ILE A 153 -9.86 6.68 -12.11
N PHE A 154 -8.52 6.60 -12.26
CA PHE A 154 -7.63 7.75 -12.07
C PHE A 154 -7.69 8.77 -13.22
N THR A 155 -8.21 8.38 -14.38
CA THR A 155 -8.44 9.28 -15.52
C THR A 155 -9.90 9.72 -15.63
N ALA A 156 -10.78 9.04 -14.91
CA ALA A 156 -12.21 9.31 -14.92
C ALA A 156 -12.54 10.64 -14.22
N LYS A 157 -13.56 11.31 -14.73
CA LYS A 157 -14.08 12.55 -14.18
C LYS A 157 -15.57 12.41 -13.90
N ASP A 158 -16.05 13.13 -12.88
CA ASP A 158 -17.47 13.26 -12.59
C ASP A 158 -18.17 14.22 -13.58
N ALA A 159 -19.49 14.36 -13.43
CA ALA A 159 -20.30 15.25 -14.25
C ALA A 159 -19.88 16.74 -14.17
N LEU A 160 -19.15 17.12 -13.12
CA LEU A 160 -18.61 18.47 -12.92
C LEU A 160 -17.15 18.60 -13.40
N GLY A 161 -16.59 17.58 -14.08
CA GLY A 161 -15.23 17.55 -14.60
C GLY A 161 -14.14 17.32 -13.55
N ARG A 162 -14.48 17.00 -12.29
CA ARG A 162 -13.53 16.73 -11.20
C ARG A 162 -13.05 15.28 -11.30
N LYS A 163 -11.77 15.05 -10.97
CA LYS A 163 -11.20 13.69 -10.90
C LYS A 163 -11.90 12.89 -9.81
N ILE A 164 -12.35 11.68 -10.14
CA ILE A 164 -13.02 10.78 -9.20
C ILE A 164 -12.04 10.28 -8.12
N GLN A 165 -10.82 9.93 -8.52
CA GLN A 165 -9.81 9.37 -7.64
C GLN A 165 -8.50 10.15 -7.73
N ASN A 166 -7.89 10.46 -6.59
CA ASN A 166 -6.58 11.06 -6.54
C ASN A 166 -5.49 10.01 -6.79
N ARG A 167 -4.56 10.32 -7.71
CA ARG A 167 -3.40 9.45 -7.97
C ARG A 167 -2.36 9.51 -6.87
N PHE A 168 -2.14 10.70 -6.30
CA PHE A 168 -1.15 10.90 -5.28
C PHE A 168 -1.74 10.63 -3.90
N SER A 169 -1.04 9.84 -3.11
CA SER A 169 -1.37 9.50 -1.74
C SER A 169 -0.14 9.73 -0.87
N TRP A 170 -0.34 10.25 0.33
CA TRP A 170 0.71 10.42 1.32
C TRP A 170 0.14 10.34 2.72
N GLY A 171 0.98 9.96 3.66
CA GLY A 171 0.55 9.77 5.04
C GLY A 171 1.69 9.29 5.93
N ALA A 172 1.32 8.69 7.04
CA ALA A 172 2.24 8.05 7.96
C ALA A 172 1.77 6.65 8.33
N GLY A 173 2.73 5.79 8.63
CA GLY A 173 2.52 4.40 9.00
C GLY A 173 3.26 4.02 10.27
N LEU A 174 2.75 2.99 10.92
CA LEU A 174 3.34 2.30 12.05
C LEU A 174 3.41 0.81 11.72
N ARG A 175 4.53 0.17 12.04
CA ARG A 175 4.75 -1.26 11.87
C ARG A 175 5.23 -1.86 13.17
N PHE A 176 4.77 -3.08 13.43
CA PHE A 176 5.22 -3.91 14.51
C PHE A 176 5.44 -5.33 13.99
N GLY A 177 6.49 -6.01 14.41
CA GLY A 177 6.75 -7.36 13.95
C GLY A 177 7.90 -8.06 14.62
N ILE A 178 8.25 -9.20 14.06
CA ILE A 178 9.37 -10.03 14.50
C ILE A 178 10.27 -10.35 13.31
N GLU A 179 11.54 -10.47 13.61
CA GLU A 179 12.57 -10.98 12.71
C GLU A 179 13.12 -12.27 13.26
N VAL A 180 13.27 -13.27 12.40
CA VAL A 180 13.77 -14.62 12.77
C VAL A 180 15.00 -14.93 11.93
N LYS A 181 16.09 -15.34 12.60
CA LYS A 181 17.38 -15.74 11.99
C LYS A 181 17.95 -14.68 11.06
N ASP A 182 17.72 -13.39 11.38
CA ASP A 182 18.19 -12.21 10.61
C ASP A 182 17.72 -12.13 9.15
N LYS A 183 16.78 -13.00 8.77
CA LYS A 183 16.33 -13.16 7.38
C LYS A 183 14.83 -13.01 7.19
N TYR A 184 14.04 -13.56 8.08
CA TYR A 184 12.58 -13.60 7.91
C TYR A 184 11.93 -12.57 8.81
N GLN A 185 11.20 -11.63 8.22
CA GLN A 185 10.43 -10.62 8.96
C GLN A 185 8.94 -10.85 8.77
N PHE A 186 8.19 -10.82 9.85
CA PHE A 186 6.73 -10.88 9.88
C PHE A 186 6.24 -9.58 10.48
N MET A 187 5.54 -8.75 9.70
CA MET A 187 5.16 -7.39 10.09
C MET A 187 3.64 -7.21 10.01
N LEU A 188 3.08 -6.58 11.03
CA LEU A 188 1.75 -6.00 11.02
C LEU A 188 1.86 -4.49 10.90
N GLY A 189 1.00 -3.87 10.11
CA GLY A 189 1.09 -2.46 9.82
C GLY A 189 -0.24 -1.75 9.81
N TYR A 190 -0.17 -0.45 10.10
CA TYR A 190 -1.27 0.49 9.96
C TYR A 190 -0.76 1.76 9.29
N ASP A 191 -1.40 2.15 8.18
CA ASP A 191 -1.10 3.38 7.45
C ASP A 191 -2.31 4.29 7.44
N ARG A 192 -2.09 5.58 7.74
CA ARG A 192 -3.09 6.63 7.65
C ARG A 192 -2.71 7.66 6.60
N GLY A 193 -3.56 7.76 5.57
CA GLY A 193 -3.46 8.81 4.57
C GLY A 193 -3.92 10.16 5.10
N PHE A 194 -3.23 11.23 4.70
CA PHE A 194 -3.56 12.60 5.12
C PHE A 194 -4.32 13.37 4.06
N ASN A 195 -4.19 13.01 2.80
CA ASN A 195 -4.96 13.60 1.71
C ASN A 195 -6.32 12.91 1.53
N LYS A 196 -7.23 13.60 0.87
CA LYS A 196 -8.52 13.04 0.47
C LYS A 196 -8.29 11.90 -0.52
N PHE A 197 -8.90 10.76 -0.23
CA PHE A 197 -8.77 9.56 -1.04
C PHE A 197 -9.55 9.69 -2.36
N SER A 198 -10.80 10.13 -2.28
CA SER A 198 -11.69 10.27 -3.44
C SER A 198 -12.58 11.51 -3.29
N SER A 199 -12.99 12.09 -4.40
CA SER A 199 -13.98 13.18 -4.42
C SER A 199 -15.41 12.68 -4.23
N LEU A 200 -15.69 11.41 -4.46
CA LEU A 200 -17.03 10.84 -4.31
C LEU A 200 -17.39 10.52 -2.85
N PHE A 201 -16.40 10.23 -2.02
CA PHE A 201 -16.61 9.84 -0.62
C PHE A 201 -16.35 10.98 0.38
N GLY A 202 -16.50 12.23 -0.05
CA GLY A 202 -16.36 13.41 0.81
C GLY A 202 -14.96 13.56 1.40
N ASN A 203 -14.85 13.69 2.74
CA ASN A 203 -13.58 13.83 3.46
C ASN A 203 -12.95 12.47 3.85
N SER A 204 -13.32 11.40 3.16
CA SER A 204 -12.80 10.07 3.47
C SER A 204 -11.28 10.00 3.28
N ARG A 205 -10.59 9.55 4.31
CA ARG A 205 -9.13 9.33 4.33
C ARG A 205 -8.85 7.84 4.26
N MET A 206 -7.69 7.48 3.71
CA MET A 206 -7.24 6.11 3.68
C MET A 206 -6.81 5.65 5.07
N ASN A 207 -7.33 4.50 5.50
CA ASN A 207 -6.79 3.72 6.60
C ASN A 207 -6.51 2.33 6.04
N LEU A 208 -5.27 1.85 6.17
CA LEU A 208 -4.84 0.59 5.62
C LEU A 208 -4.21 -0.25 6.73
N PHE A 209 -4.77 -1.41 6.98
CA PHE A 209 -4.16 -2.45 7.81
C PHE A 209 -3.44 -3.43 6.91
N SER A 210 -2.25 -3.87 7.30
CA SER A 210 -1.45 -4.78 6.49
C SER A 210 -0.79 -5.86 7.34
N ALA A 211 -0.58 -7.02 6.71
CA ALA A 211 0.26 -8.09 7.22
C ALA A 211 1.23 -8.49 6.10
N SER A 212 2.52 -8.55 6.40
CA SER A 212 3.53 -8.84 5.40
C SER A 212 4.63 -9.74 5.93
N VAL A 213 5.26 -10.44 5.01
CA VAL A 213 6.46 -11.26 5.22
C VAL A 213 7.55 -10.69 4.32
N ALA A 214 8.77 -10.56 4.86
CA ALA A 214 9.93 -10.21 4.07
C ALA A 214 11.05 -11.23 4.27
N TYR A 215 11.83 -11.43 3.21
CA TYR A 215 13.08 -12.16 3.24
C TYR A 215 14.23 -11.18 2.95
N MET A 216 15.17 -11.10 3.90
CA MET A 216 16.35 -10.24 3.83
C MET A 216 17.57 -11.08 3.42
N PHE A 217 18.35 -10.53 2.48
CA PHE A 217 19.56 -11.20 1.96
C PHE A 217 20.79 -10.89 2.80
#